data_f42ce445da1167c869e81c1274b96480
#
_entry.id   f42ce445da1167c869e81c1274b96480
#
_cell.length_a   1.000
_cell.length_b   1.000
_cell.length_c   1.000
_cell.angle_alpha   90.00
_cell.angle_beta   90.00
_cell.angle_gamma   90.00
#
_symmetry.space_group_name_H-M   'P 1'
#
loop_
_entity.id
_entity.type
_entity.pdbx_description
1 polymer ?
#
loop_
_entity_poly.entity_id
_entity_poly.type
_entity_poly.pdbx_seq_one_letter_code
_entity_poly.pdbx_strand_id
1 'polypeptide(L)'
;CKDLKERIPGAYGWLIRKEPEWIHARLIHEFDKPKWNEWGEAALVELKAAYAEIQSSGDKRKRMNISWLARVAGINRDDIYGRLRYLPEIQEFFDEVCETQEEWIRRRYTEIAYEKKKAGGKEFTYGDVKRKVQIRRDSYKKNQELIKELIMELNSTIFTNDH
;
A
#
# COMPACT_ATOMS: atom_id res chain seq x y z
N CYS A 1 -1.56 0.52 33.79
CA CYS A 1 -1.40 1.67 32.91
C CYS A 1 -2.30 2.84 33.27
N LYS A 2 -3.59 2.57 33.50
CA LYS A 2 -4.56 3.58 33.94
C LYS A 2 -4.07 4.28 35.21
N ASP A 3 -3.54 3.51 36.13
CA ASP A 3 -2.99 3.94 37.42
C ASP A 3 -1.78 4.91 37.28
N LEU A 4 -0.84 4.63 36.37
CA LEU A 4 0.33 5.47 36.12
C LEU A 4 -0.05 6.80 35.46
N LYS A 5 -0.97 6.76 34.51
CA LYS A 5 -1.51 7.95 33.83
C LYS A 5 -2.31 8.86 34.80
N GLU A 6 -3.05 8.25 35.70
CA GLU A 6 -3.86 8.97 36.68
C GLU A 6 -3.00 9.53 37.83
N ARG A 7 -2.01 8.76 38.33
CA ARG A 7 -1.16 9.17 39.45
C ARG A 7 -0.07 10.16 39.07
N ILE A 8 0.54 9.98 37.88
CA ILE A 8 1.68 10.81 37.48
C ILE A 8 1.59 11.11 35.95
N PRO A 9 0.62 11.95 35.55
CA PRO A 9 0.37 12.20 34.10
C PRO A 9 1.58 12.81 33.38
N GLY A 10 2.38 13.62 34.06
CA GLY A 10 3.59 14.21 33.49
C GLY A 10 4.69 13.19 33.22
N ALA A 11 4.91 12.24 34.12
CA ALA A 11 5.88 11.17 33.95
C ALA A 11 5.46 10.19 32.83
N TYR A 12 4.18 9.86 32.74
CA TYR A 12 3.64 9.04 31.68
C TYR A 12 3.85 9.68 30.28
N GLY A 13 3.52 10.96 30.14
CA GLY A 13 3.73 11.69 28.89
C GLY A 13 5.22 11.87 28.54
N TRP A 14 6.09 12.00 29.54
CA TRP A 14 7.53 12.05 29.34
C TRP A 14 8.09 10.69 28.87
N LEU A 15 7.71 9.60 29.51
CA LEU A 15 8.11 8.25 29.17
C LEU A 15 7.68 7.85 27.76
N ILE A 16 6.46 8.18 27.33
CA ILE A 16 6.01 7.92 25.94
C ILE A 16 6.90 8.63 24.92
N ARG A 17 7.38 9.83 25.23
CA ARG A 17 8.21 10.61 24.30
C ARG A 17 9.68 10.21 24.29
N LYS A 18 10.22 9.80 25.44
CA LYS A 18 11.65 9.55 25.60
C LYS A 18 12.02 8.09 25.52
N GLU A 19 11.15 7.21 26.00
CA GLU A 19 11.39 5.77 26.08
C GLU A 19 10.18 4.98 25.53
N PRO A 20 9.79 5.23 24.24
CA PRO A 20 8.61 4.60 23.67
C PRO A 20 8.73 3.07 23.64
N GLU A 21 9.91 2.54 23.31
CA GLU A 21 10.15 1.10 23.25
C GLU A 21 10.02 0.44 24.63
N TRP A 22 10.55 1.08 25.68
CA TRP A 22 10.46 0.58 27.03
C TRP A 22 9.01 0.54 27.55
N ILE A 23 8.24 1.60 27.29
CA ILE A 23 6.81 1.64 27.63
C ILE A 23 6.03 0.60 26.85
N HIS A 24 6.28 0.51 25.54
CA HIS A 24 5.60 -0.47 24.68
C HIS A 24 5.93 -1.90 25.11
N ALA A 25 7.18 -2.20 25.43
CA ALA A 25 7.58 -3.53 25.88
C ALA A 25 6.94 -3.95 27.21
N ARG A 26 6.70 -3.01 28.13
CA ARG A 26 6.21 -3.34 29.49
C ARG A 26 4.74 -3.07 29.73
N LEU A 27 4.15 -2.09 29.09
CA LEU A 27 2.78 -1.67 29.37
C LEU A 27 1.73 -2.21 28.39
N ILE A 28 2.11 -2.53 27.17
CA ILE A 28 1.18 -3.03 26.16
C ILE A 28 1.17 -4.55 26.14
N HIS A 29 2.28 -5.19 26.50
CA HIS A 29 2.42 -6.65 26.45
C HIS A 29 1.55 -7.43 27.44
N GLU A 30 1.16 -6.86 28.57
CA GLU A 30 0.44 -7.60 29.61
C GLU A 30 -1.10 -7.50 29.52
N PHE A 31 -1.64 -6.43 28.89
CA PHE A 31 -3.08 -6.15 29.00
C PHE A 31 -3.91 -6.34 27.74
N ASP A 32 -3.32 -6.31 26.53
CA ASP A 32 -4.10 -6.24 25.28
C ASP A 32 -3.78 -7.33 24.24
N LYS A 33 -2.73 -8.14 24.44
CA LYS A 33 -2.33 -9.16 23.47
C LYS A 33 -3.42 -10.14 23.05
N PRO A 34 -4.22 -10.75 23.97
CA PRO A 34 -5.22 -11.71 23.55
C PRO A 34 -6.29 -11.11 22.64
N LYS A 35 -6.78 -9.92 22.96
CA LYS A 35 -7.83 -9.25 22.17
C LYS A 35 -7.35 -8.76 20.81
N TRP A 36 -6.07 -8.38 20.70
CA TRP A 36 -5.50 -7.94 19.42
C TRP A 36 -5.17 -9.08 18.49
N ASN A 37 -4.78 -10.24 19.04
CA ASN A 37 -4.57 -11.46 18.24
C ASN A 37 -5.90 -11.92 17.63
N GLU A 38 -6.97 -12.04 18.41
CA GLU A 38 -8.30 -12.39 17.92
C GLU A 38 -8.79 -11.39 16.85
N TRP A 39 -8.63 -10.09 17.09
CA TRP A 39 -8.96 -9.07 16.11
C TRP A 39 -8.07 -9.17 14.87
N GLY A 40 -6.78 -9.43 15.04
CA GLY A 40 -5.80 -9.57 13.95
C GLY A 40 -6.12 -10.75 13.05
N GLU A 41 -6.45 -11.91 13.62
CA GLU A 41 -6.86 -13.09 12.87
C GLU A 41 -8.13 -12.83 12.06
N ALA A 42 -9.15 -12.24 12.68
CA ALA A 42 -10.39 -11.88 12.00
C ALA A 42 -10.13 -10.85 10.88
N ALA A 43 -9.35 -9.81 11.17
CA ALA A 43 -9.00 -8.79 10.18
C ALA A 43 -8.21 -9.37 8.99
N LEU A 44 -7.28 -10.30 9.24
CA LEU A 44 -6.51 -10.95 8.19
C LEU A 44 -7.40 -11.80 7.26
N VAL A 45 -8.40 -12.47 7.78
CA VAL A 45 -9.39 -13.22 6.99
C VAL A 45 -10.15 -12.26 6.06
N GLU A 46 -10.67 -11.15 6.58
CA GLU A 46 -11.41 -10.16 5.80
C GLU A 46 -10.51 -9.48 4.75
N LEU A 47 -9.25 -9.18 5.10
CA LEU A 47 -8.29 -8.59 4.15
C LEU A 47 -7.94 -9.55 3.02
N LYS A 48 -7.76 -10.84 3.30
CA LYS A 48 -7.54 -11.88 2.27
C LYS A 48 -8.76 -12.06 1.37
N ALA A 49 -9.96 -12.04 1.93
CA ALA A 49 -11.20 -12.09 1.15
C ALA A 49 -11.34 -10.86 0.24
N ALA A 50 -11.09 -9.67 0.77
CA ALA A 50 -11.09 -8.43 0.00
C ALA A 50 -10.05 -8.43 -1.14
N TYR A 51 -8.86 -8.98 -0.88
CA TYR A 51 -7.84 -9.15 -1.92
C TYR A 51 -8.32 -10.08 -3.04
N ALA A 52 -8.90 -11.23 -2.69
CA ALA A 52 -9.45 -12.18 -3.66
C ALA A 52 -10.58 -11.56 -4.50
N GLU A 53 -11.47 -10.78 -3.88
CA GLU A 53 -12.52 -10.03 -4.56
C GLU A 53 -11.95 -9.02 -5.55
N ILE A 54 -10.95 -8.23 -5.14
CA ILE A 54 -10.28 -7.27 -6.02
C ILE A 54 -9.62 -7.97 -7.22
N GLN A 55 -8.95 -9.09 -6.98
CA GLN A 55 -8.31 -9.86 -8.05
C GLN A 55 -9.34 -10.43 -9.04
N SER A 56 -10.46 -10.94 -8.55
CA SER A 56 -11.54 -11.49 -9.38
C SER A 56 -12.29 -10.42 -10.17
N SER A 57 -12.39 -9.19 -9.64
CA SER A 57 -13.05 -8.07 -10.33
C SER A 57 -12.33 -7.60 -11.58
N GLY A 58 -11.05 -7.94 -11.74
CA GLY A 58 -10.20 -7.53 -12.85
C GLY A 58 -9.89 -6.03 -12.91
N ASP A 59 -10.29 -5.23 -11.92
CA ASP A 59 -9.97 -3.80 -11.86
C ASP A 59 -8.52 -3.56 -11.42
N LYS A 60 -7.59 -3.76 -12.34
CA LYS A 60 -6.16 -3.51 -12.14
C LYS A 60 -5.74 -2.04 -12.26
N ARG A 61 -6.68 -1.11 -12.46
CA ARG A 61 -6.34 0.31 -12.69
C ARG A 61 -5.86 1.01 -11.43
N LYS A 62 -6.33 0.60 -10.26
CA LYS A 62 -5.94 1.16 -8.97
C LYS A 62 -4.68 0.48 -8.44
N ARG A 63 -3.89 1.26 -7.68
CA ARG A 63 -2.77 0.72 -6.93
C ARG A 63 -3.28 -0.12 -5.76
N MET A 64 -2.81 -1.36 -5.64
CA MET A 64 -3.04 -2.17 -4.46
C MET A 64 -2.32 -1.55 -3.27
N ASN A 65 -3.06 -1.15 -2.26
CA ASN A 65 -2.50 -0.54 -1.05
C ASN A 65 -3.40 -0.80 0.15
N ILE A 66 -2.83 -0.64 1.34
CA ILE A 66 -3.52 -0.88 2.63
C ILE A 66 -4.87 -0.16 2.71
N SER A 67 -4.93 1.12 2.30
CA SER A 67 -6.17 1.91 2.39
C SER A 67 -7.28 1.39 1.47
N TRP A 68 -6.94 0.84 0.31
CA TRP A 68 -7.93 0.25 -0.58
C TRP A 68 -8.39 -1.11 -0.08
N LEU A 69 -7.47 -1.97 0.33
CA LEU A 69 -7.78 -3.27 0.94
C LEU A 69 -8.66 -3.10 2.19
N ALA A 70 -8.28 -2.22 3.11
CA ALA A 70 -9.05 -1.93 4.32
C ALA A 70 -10.48 -1.49 3.99
N ARG A 71 -10.65 -0.62 2.99
CA ARG A 71 -11.98 -0.16 2.57
C ARG A 71 -12.85 -1.26 1.99
N VAL A 72 -12.29 -2.15 1.16
CA VAL A 72 -13.03 -3.28 0.58
C VAL A 72 -13.37 -4.31 1.67
N ALA A 73 -12.44 -4.55 2.60
CA ALA A 73 -12.66 -5.41 3.76
C ALA A 73 -13.63 -4.83 4.82
N GLY A 74 -14.06 -3.56 4.67
CA GLY A 74 -14.90 -2.90 5.68
C GLY A 74 -14.18 -2.58 7.00
N ILE A 75 -12.85 -2.56 6.99
CA ILE A 75 -12.02 -2.31 8.17
C ILE A 75 -11.58 -0.85 8.18
N ASN A 76 -11.60 -0.22 9.36
CA ASN A 76 -11.07 1.13 9.50
C ASN A 76 -9.55 1.12 9.32
N ARG A 77 -9.07 1.90 8.36
CA ARG A 77 -7.64 2.03 8.04
C ARG A 77 -6.79 2.43 9.26
N ASP A 78 -7.28 3.34 10.08
CA ASP A 78 -6.53 3.88 11.22
C ASP A 78 -6.38 2.82 12.33
N ASP A 79 -7.34 1.89 12.44
CA ASP A 79 -7.22 0.71 13.31
C ASP A 79 -6.12 -0.23 12.86
N ILE A 80 -5.95 -0.41 11.54
CA ILE A 80 -4.85 -1.19 10.99
C ILE A 80 -3.52 -0.53 11.30
N TYR A 81 -3.33 0.74 10.91
CA TYR A 81 -2.06 1.45 11.11
C TYR A 81 -1.67 1.56 12.59
N GLY A 82 -2.63 1.76 13.48
CA GLY A 82 -2.37 1.83 14.93
C GLY A 82 -1.88 0.51 15.54
N ARG A 83 -2.20 -0.63 14.90
CA ARG A 83 -1.90 -1.97 15.42
C ARG A 83 -0.90 -2.76 14.60
N LEU A 84 -0.56 -2.31 13.39
CA LEU A 84 0.25 -3.07 12.42
C LEU A 84 1.57 -3.58 13.00
N ARG A 85 2.26 -2.77 13.81
CA ARG A 85 3.50 -3.15 14.49
C ARG A 85 3.36 -4.33 15.48
N TYR A 86 2.12 -4.68 15.88
CA TYR A 86 1.83 -5.79 16.79
C TYR A 86 1.23 -7.00 16.08
N LEU A 87 1.03 -6.90 14.77
CA LEU A 87 0.36 -7.89 13.93
C LEU A 87 1.27 -8.26 12.75
N PRO A 88 2.37 -8.98 13.01
CA PRO A 88 3.35 -9.30 11.98
C PRO A 88 2.75 -10.03 10.78
N GLU A 89 1.77 -10.90 10.99
CA GLU A 89 1.09 -11.65 9.93
C GLU A 89 0.30 -10.74 8.97
N ILE A 90 -0.28 -9.65 9.47
CA ILE A 90 -0.93 -8.64 8.63
C ILE A 90 0.12 -7.82 7.90
N GLN A 91 1.25 -7.50 8.55
CA GLN A 91 2.35 -6.79 7.90
C GLN A 91 2.92 -7.63 6.75
N GLU A 92 3.23 -8.91 6.99
CA GLU A 92 3.72 -9.84 5.97
C GLU A 92 2.74 -9.95 4.79
N PHE A 93 1.44 -10.06 5.07
CA PHE A 93 0.42 -10.06 4.02
C PHE A 93 0.43 -8.76 3.21
N PHE A 94 0.56 -7.60 3.83
CA PHE A 94 0.64 -6.34 3.09
C PHE A 94 1.93 -6.20 2.28
N ASP A 95 3.06 -6.67 2.82
CA ASP A 95 4.34 -6.67 2.12
C ASP A 95 4.30 -7.57 0.87
N GLU A 96 3.52 -8.66 0.90
CA GLU A 96 3.30 -9.54 -0.23
C GLU A 96 2.36 -8.94 -1.29
N VAL A 97 1.25 -8.29 -0.88
CA VAL A 97 0.17 -7.95 -1.82
C VAL A 97 0.09 -6.47 -2.20
N CYS A 98 0.65 -5.57 -1.39
CA CYS A 98 0.60 -4.12 -1.63
C CYS A 98 1.72 -3.68 -2.57
N GLU A 99 1.34 -2.90 -3.56
CA GLU A 99 2.28 -2.30 -4.51
C GLU A 99 2.87 -0.99 -3.98
N THR A 100 4.15 -0.78 -4.16
CA THR A 100 4.76 0.54 -4.09
C THR A 100 4.22 1.45 -5.21
N GLN A 101 4.48 2.75 -5.12
CA GLN A 101 4.09 3.68 -6.19
C GLN A 101 4.83 3.37 -7.50
N GLU A 102 6.08 2.95 -7.42
CA GLU A 102 6.91 2.60 -8.57
C GLU A 102 6.42 1.33 -9.26
N GLU A 103 6.18 0.25 -8.51
CA GLU A 103 5.65 -1.01 -9.06
C GLU A 103 4.32 -0.80 -9.77
N TRP A 104 3.41 -0.02 -9.16
CA TRP A 104 2.14 0.31 -9.79
C TRP A 104 2.33 1.10 -11.09
N ILE A 105 3.24 2.09 -11.13
CA ILE A 105 3.56 2.86 -12.34
C ILE A 105 4.09 1.91 -13.41
N ARG A 106 5.08 1.08 -13.10
CA ARG A 106 5.67 0.12 -14.04
C ARG A 106 4.60 -0.80 -14.61
N ARG A 107 3.83 -1.45 -13.77
CA ARG A 107 2.75 -2.35 -14.19
C ARG A 107 1.73 -1.63 -15.08
N ARG A 108 1.24 -0.49 -14.63
CA ARG A 108 0.16 0.22 -15.33
C ARG A 108 0.60 0.77 -16.68
N TYR A 109 1.83 1.26 -16.79
CA TYR A 109 2.36 1.77 -18.05
C TYR A 109 2.60 0.66 -19.04
N THR A 110 3.12 -0.46 -18.59
CA THR A 110 3.29 -1.66 -19.40
C THR A 110 1.96 -2.15 -19.97
N GLU A 111 0.92 -2.25 -19.14
CA GLU A 111 -0.43 -2.62 -19.60
C GLU A 111 -0.93 -1.68 -20.71
N ILE A 112 -0.83 -0.36 -20.51
CA ILE A 112 -1.29 0.63 -21.49
C ILE A 112 -0.46 0.59 -22.78
N ALA A 113 0.84 0.33 -22.69
CA ALA A 113 1.70 0.19 -23.87
C ALA A 113 1.29 -1.02 -24.70
N TYR A 114 1.03 -2.16 -24.08
CA TYR A 114 0.51 -3.35 -24.77
C TYR A 114 -0.88 -3.12 -25.37
N GLU A 115 -1.80 -2.48 -24.64
CA GLU A 115 -3.11 -2.10 -25.18
C GLU A 115 -2.95 -1.22 -26.43
N LYS A 116 -2.03 -0.24 -26.39
CA LYS A 116 -1.78 0.65 -27.52
C LYS A 116 -1.17 -0.09 -28.73
N LYS A 117 -0.19 -0.98 -28.49
CA LYS A 117 0.40 -1.80 -29.55
C LYS A 117 -0.67 -2.67 -30.21
N LYS A 118 -1.52 -3.34 -29.41
CA LYS A 118 -2.64 -4.15 -29.90
C LYS A 118 -3.64 -3.35 -30.74
N ALA A 119 -3.81 -2.06 -30.45
CA ALA A 119 -4.64 -1.13 -31.20
C ALA A 119 -3.94 -0.55 -32.46
N GLY A 120 -2.76 -1.04 -32.84
CA GLY A 120 -2.01 -0.56 -33.99
C GLY A 120 -1.20 0.72 -33.77
N GLY A 121 -0.98 1.11 -32.50
CA GLY A 121 -0.11 2.24 -32.17
C GLY A 121 1.35 1.92 -32.48
N LYS A 122 2.09 2.94 -32.94
CA LYS A 122 3.51 2.80 -33.35
C LYS A 122 4.50 3.22 -32.27
N GLU A 123 4.05 3.92 -31.26
CA GLU A 123 4.89 4.53 -30.22
C GLU A 123 4.08 4.74 -28.95
N PHE A 124 4.72 4.60 -27.78
CA PHE A 124 4.15 4.92 -26.46
C PHE A 124 4.65 6.28 -26.02
N THR A 125 3.73 7.18 -25.70
CA THR A 125 4.06 8.57 -25.41
C THR A 125 3.58 9.02 -24.03
N TYR A 126 4.16 10.11 -23.53
CA TYR A 126 3.68 10.77 -22.32
C TYR A 126 2.20 11.18 -22.40
N GLY A 127 1.71 11.53 -23.60
CA GLY A 127 0.30 11.85 -23.81
C GLY A 127 -0.63 10.68 -23.54
N ASP A 128 -0.19 9.44 -23.79
CA ASP A 128 -0.96 8.23 -23.51
C ASP A 128 -1.09 8.02 -21.99
N VAL A 129 0.02 8.24 -21.29
CA VAL A 129 0.07 8.16 -19.82
C VAL A 129 -0.87 9.18 -19.19
N LYS A 130 -0.76 10.45 -19.59
CA LYS A 130 -1.57 11.54 -19.03
C LYS A 130 -3.07 11.30 -19.20
N ARG A 131 -3.48 10.70 -20.32
CA ARG A 131 -4.90 10.43 -20.61
C ARG A 131 -5.47 9.22 -19.87
N LYS A 132 -4.67 8.16 -19.72
CA LYS A 132 -5.14 6.87 -19.18
C LYS A 132 -4.80 6.67 -17.70
N VAL A 133 -3.76 7.33 -17.18
CA VAL A 133 -3.30 7.21 -15.81
C VAL A 133 -3.49 8.53 -15.08
N GLN A 134 -4.48 8.59 -14.21
CA GLN A 134 -4.74 9.76 -13.37
C GLN A 134 -3.75 9.82 -12.19
N ILE A 135 -2.50 10.13 -12.48
CA ILE A 135 -1.51 10.37 -11.43
C ILE A 135 -1.68 11.80 -10.90
N ARG A 136 -1.75 11.96 -9.58
CA ARG A 136 -1.73 13.28 -8.95
C ARG A 136 -0.45 14.03 -9.34
N ARG A 137 -0.56 15.34 -9.55
CA ARG A 137 0.56 16.21 -10.01
C ARG A 137 1.83 16.04 -9.18
N ASP A 138 1.69 15.92 -7.86
CA ASP A 138 2.85 15.78 -6.95
C ASP A 138 3.51 14.40 -7.07
N SER A 139 2.71 13.34 -7.19
CA SER A 139 3.24 11.98 -7.47
C SER A 139 3.91 11.91 -8.84
N TYR A 140 3.38 12.61 -9.84
CA TYR A 140 4.02 12.71 -11.15
C TYR A 140 5.40 13.38 -11.05
N LYS A 141 5.50 14.56 -10.41
CA LYS A 141 6.77 15.26 -10.24
C LYS A 141 7.82 14.40 -9.55
N LYS A 142 7.42 13.68 -8.48
CA LYS A 142 8.30 12.79 -7.72
C LYS A 142 8.84 11.62 -8.55
N ASN A 143 8.08 11.14 -9.53
CA ASN A 143 8.43 9.97 -10.33
C ASN A 143 8.77 10.34 -11.79
N GLN A 144 9.09 11.58 -12.08
CA GLN A 144 9.26 12.09 -13.46
C GLN A 144 10.38 11.36 -14.19
N GLU A 145 11.53 11.14 -13.56
CA GLU A 145 12.66 10.43 -14.18
C GLU A 145 12.32 8.96 -14.45
N LEU A 146 11.76 8.26 -13.48
CA LEU A 146 11.26 6.89 -13.67
C LEU A 146 10.30 6.78 -14.86
N ILE A 147 9.38 7.75 -14.99
CA ILE A 147 8.40 7.77 -16.09
C ILE A 147 9.07 7.93 -17.44
N LYS A 148 10.08 8.80 -17.54
CA LYS A 148 10.85 9.00 -18.78
C LYS A 148 11.61 7.74 -19.18
N GLU A 149 12.33 7.14 -18.22
CA GLU A 149 13.08 5.90 -18.42
C GLU A 149 12.16 4.78 -18.88
N LEU A 150 11.03 4.60 -18.23
CA LEU A 150 10.05 3.57 -18.54
C LEU A 150 9.42 3.76 -19.94
N ILE A 151 9.14 4.99 -20.35
CA ILE A 151 8.64 5.25 -21.73
C ILE A 151 9.70 4.85 -22.77
N MET A 152 10.97 5.15 -22.55
CA MET A 152 12.06 4.75 -23.45
C MET A 152 12.22 3.23 -23.49
N GLU A 153 12.21 2.58 -22.33
CA GLU A 153 12.27 1.12 -22.21
C GLU A 153 11.10 0.45 -22.94
N LEU A 154 9.86 0.88 -22.71
CA LEU A 154 8.67 0.30 -23.33
C LEU A 154 8.67 0.50 -24.86
N ASN A 155 9.16 1.64 -25.36
CA ASN A 155 9.29 1.85 -26.80
C ASN A 155 10.33 0.92 -27.40
N SER A 156 11.48 0.74 -26.75
CA SER A 156 12.52 -0.16 -27.26
C SER A 156 12.11 -1.64 -27.20
N THR A 157 11.32 -2.05 -26.21
CA THR A 157 10.94 -3.46 -26.03
C THR A 157 9.67 -3.87 -26.76
N ILE A 158 8.66 -2.98 -26.78
CA ILE A 158 7.33 -3.31 -27.32
C ILE A 158 7.16 -2.84 -28.76
N PHE A 159 7.72 -1.70 -29.15
CA PHE A 159 7.41 -1.07 -30.43
C PHE A 159 8.52 -1.18 -31.50
N THR A 160 9.75 -1.61 -31.14
CA THR A 160 10.85 -1.78 -32.12
C THR A 160 10.88 -3.13 -32.82
N ASN A 161 10.06 -4.12 -32.42
CA ASN A 161 10.09 -5.48 -33.01
C ASN A 161 9.22 -5.69 -34.28
N ASP A 162 8.95 -4.63 -35.06
CA ASP A 162 8.17 -4.72 -36.33
C ASP A 162 9.04 -4.39 -37.56
N HIS A 163 10.25 -5.03 -37.64
CA HIS A 163 11.05 -5.00 -38.87
C HIS A 163 11.29 -6.42 -39.39
#